data_3e346afbfa460d84923a46fa47716730
#
_entry.id   3e346afbfa460d84923a46fa47716730
#
_cell.length_a   1.000
_cell.length_b   1.000
_cell.length_c   1.000
_cell.angle_alpha   90.00
_cell.angle_beta   90.00
_cell.angle_gamma   90.00
#
_symmetry.space_group_name_H-M   'P 1'
#
loop_
_entity.id
_entity.type
_entity.pdbx_description
1 polymer ?
#
loop_
_entity_poly.entity_id
_entity_poly.type
_entity_poly.pdbx_seq_one_letter_code
_entity_poly.pdbx_strand_id
1 'polypeptide(L)'
;MAFVKIRVGKKNGDGMTNPTYMLTVTHGAGGGMLTGGAVNRNERFGYVIDGMDCLIVGHTHKPFVTQPSKIKIDPYNNKVDIKPFKVVSSSSWLNYGGYAAQKMLLPSSHAPQTITLCGNRKDIKVTM
;
A
#
# COMPACT_ATOMS: atom_id res chain seq x y z
N MET A 1 -7.01 5.86 10.60
CA MET A 1 -6.76 4.64 9.82
C MET A 1 -8.09 4.03 9.42
N ALA A 2 -8.21 3.61 8.18
CA ALA A 2 -9.42 2.99 7.67
C ALA A 2 -9.09 1.66 6.98
N PHE A 3 -9.98 0.68 7.15
CA PHE A 3 -9.92 -0.59 6.45
C PHE A 3 -11.01 -0.60 5.40
N VAL A 4 -10.63 -0.78 4.14
CA VAL A 4 -11.54 -0.65 3.00
C VAL A 4 -11.60 -1.97 2.25
N LYS A 5 -12.80 -2.52 2.13
CA LYS A 5 -13.05 -3.74 1.38
C LYS A 5 -13.60 -3.39 0.00
N ILE A 6 -12.93 -3.83 -1.04
CA ILE A 6 -13.35 -3.57 -2.43
C ILE A 6 -13.54 -4.91 -3.14
N ARG A 7 -14.71 -5.10 -3.72
CA ARG A 7 -15.01 -6.24 -4.58
C ARG A 7 -15.11 -5.74 -6.02
N VAL A 8 -14.34 -6.35 -6.93
CA VAL A 8 -14.20 -5.89 -8.30
C VAL A 8 -14.64 -6.99 -9.27
N GLY A 9 -15.23 -6.56 -10.40
CA GLY A 9 -15.63 -7.47 -11.47
C GLY A 9 -17.07 -7.91 -11.39
N LYS A 10 -17.50 -8.65 -12.41
CA LYS A 10 -18.83 -9.26 -12.47
C LYS A 10 -18.77 -10.68 -11.94
N LYS A 11 -19.81 -11.07 -11.22
CA LYS A 11 -19.97 -12.48 -10.85
C LYS A 11 -20.22 -13.30 -12.13
N ASN A 12 -19.28 -14.16 -12.47
CA ASN A 12 -19.47 -15.10 -13.56
C ASN A 12 -20.39 -16.24 -13.11
N GLY A 13 -21.26 -16.73 -14.03
CA GLY A 13 -22.27 -17.74 -13.72
C GLY A 13 -21.74 -19.10 -13.29
N ASP A 14 -20.44 -19.33 -13.36
CA ASP A 14 -19.77 -20.60 -13.09
C ASP A 14 -19.31 -20.76 -11.62
N GLY A 15 -19.91 -20.04 -10.69
CA GLY A 15 -19.54 -20.14 -9.27
C GLY A 15 -18.24 -19.44 -8.89
N MET A 16 -17.59 -18.75 -9.81
CA MET A 16 -16.41 -17.95 -9.52
C MET A 16 -16.81 -16.69 -8.76
N THR A 17 -16.16 -16.48 -7.61
CA THR A 17 -16.34 -15.26 -6.83
C THR A 17 -15.46 -14.15 -7.38
N ASN A 18 -15.99 -12.94 -7.38
CA ASN A 18 -15.21 -11.76 -7.75
C ASN A 18 -14.04 -11.56 -6.78
N PRO A 19 -12.88 -11.11 -7.26
CA PRO A 19 -11.78 -10.80 -6.37
C PRO A 19 -12.18 -9.74 -5.34
N THR A 20 -11.78 -9.97 -4.10
CA THR A 20 -11.99 -9.05 -3.00
C THR A 20 -10.63 -8.56 -2.50
N TYR A 21 -10.50 -7.25 -2.38
CA TYR A 21 -9.29 -6.59 -1.95
C TYR A 21 -9.52 -5.90 -0.61
N MET A 22 -8.57 -6.12 0.31
CA MET A 22 -8.56 -5.44 1.60
C MET A 22 -7.45 -4.38 1.60
N LEU A 23 -7.84 -3.13 1.65
CA LEU A 23 -6.92 -2.01 1.69
C LEU A 23 -6.91 -1.40 3.08
N THR A 24 -5.75 -0.98 3.53
CA THR A 24 -5.60 -0.14 4.72
C THR A 24 -5.14 1.23 4.28
N VAL A 25 -5.85 2.26 4.69
CA VAL A 25 -5.50 3.65 4.40
C VAL A 25 -5.23 4.37 5.70
N THR A 26 -4.07 4.97 5.81
CA THR A 26 -3.68 5.74 6.97
C THR A 26 -2.91 6.98 6.58
N HIS A 27 -3.05 8.06 7.36
CA HIS A 27 -2.21 9.24 7.17
C HIS A 27 -0.73 8.89 7.41
N GLY A 28 -0.48 7.99 8.35
CA GLY A 28 0.88 7.65 8.75
C GLY A 28 1.45 8.65 9.75
N ALA A 29 2.68 8.42 10.11
CA ALA A 29 3.40 9.25 11.08
C ALA A 29 4.90 9.26 10.79
N GLY A 30 5.60 10.15 11.46
CA GLY A 30 7.06 10.22 11.41
C GLY A 30 7.57 11.08 10.27
N GLY A 31 8.83 11.31 10.29
CA GLY A 31 9.54 12.09 9.31
C GLY A 31 10.95 11.55 9.13
N GLY A 32 11.54 11.88 8.04
CA GLY A 32 12.91 11.57 7.71
C GLY A 32 13.27 12.30 6.44
N MET A 33 14.51 12.67 6.29
CA MET A 33 14.94 13.38 5.09
C MET A 33 15.01 12.48 3.87
N LEU A 34 15.27 11.19 4.08
CA LEU A 34 15.47 10.23 3.00
C LEU A 34 14.36 9.18 2.98
N THR A 35 14.12 8.65 1.78
CA THR A 35 13.05 7.67 1.53
C THR A 35 13.22 6.38 2.34
N GLY A 36 14.45 5.94 2.59
CA GLY A 36 14.71 4.69 3.30
C GLY A 36 14.06 4.59 4.68
N GLY A 37 14.02 5.69 5.43
CA GLY A 37 13.34 5.72 6.74
C GLY A 37 11.84 5.51 6.62
N ALA A 38 11.21 6.13 5.61
CA ALA A 38 9.79 5.96 5.34
C ALA A 38 9.46 4.53 4.91
N VAL A 39 10.26 3.94 4.04
CA VAL A 39 10.09 2.55 3.60
C VAL A 39 10.13 1.59 4.78
N ASN A 40 11.17 1.68 5.62
CA ASN A 40 11.32 0.83 6.80
C ASN A 40 10.11 0.89 7.72
N ARG A 41 9.67 2.08 8.04
CA ARG A 41 8.54 2.29 8.95
C ARG A 41 7.25 1.73 8.40
N ASN A 42 6.96 2.03 7.14
CA ASN A 42 5.70 1.64 6.53
C ASN A 42 5.63 0.14 6.28
N GLU A 43 6.73 -0.49 5.90
CA GLU A 43 6.77 -1.95 5.77
C GLU A 43 6.57 -2.65 7.11
N ARG A 44 7.23 -2.18 8.17
CA ARG A 44 7.04 -2.72 9.52
C ARG A 44 5.58 -2.63 9.95
N PHE A 45 4.94 -1.50 9.69
CA PHE A 45 3.52 -1.33 10.01
C PHE A 45 2.64 -2.28 9.21
N GLY A 46 2.94 -2.50 7.94
CA GLY A 46 2.22 -3.46 7.11
C GLY A 46 2.27 -4.90 7.63
N TYR A 47 3.37 -5.30 8.25
CA TYR A 47 3.47 -6.64 8.84
C TYR A 47 2.55 -6.86 10.05
N VAL A 48 2.10 -5.80 10.70
CA VAL A 48 1.21 -5.89 11.87
C VAL A 48 -0.22 -6.23 11.47
N ILE A 49 -0.63 -5.92 10.24
CA ILE A 49 -2.01 -6.07 9.79
C ILE A 49 -2.15 -7.38 8.99
N ASP A 50 -2.85 -8.34 9.56
CA ASP A 50 -3.14 -9.60 8.88
C ASP A 50 -4.33 -9.47 7.92
N GLY A 51 -4.28 -10.19 6.80
CA GLY A 51 -5.37 -10.21 5.82
C GLY A 51 -5.42 -9.01 4.88
N MET A 52 -4.46 -8.10 4.96
CA MET A 52 -4.39 -6.91 4.11
C MET A 52 -3.68 -7.22 2.79
N ASP A 53 -4.17 -6.63 1.71
CA ASP A 53 -3.56 -6.74 0.37
C ASP A 53 -2.71 -5.53 0.01
N CYS A 54 -3.09 -4.34 0.48
CA CYS A 54 -2.36 -3.10 0.18
C CYS A 54 -2.49 -2.11 1.33
N LEU A 55 -1.36 -1.54 1.72
CA LEU A 55 -1.28 -0.43 2.67
C LEU A 55 -1.02 0.86 1.89
N ILE A 56 -1.86 1.86 2.09
CA ILE A 56 -1.73 3.19 1.50
C ILE A 56 -1.42 4.18 2.61
N VAL A 57 -0.29 4.86 2.50
CA VAL A 57 0.22 5.75 3.55
C VAL A 57 0.53 7.13 2.96
N GLY A 58 0.21 8.16 3.71
CA GLY A 58 0.60 9.53 3.40
C GLY A 58 1.69 10.06 4.34
N HIS A 59 1.65 11.35 4.62
CA HIS A 59 2.46 12.09 5.59
C HIS A 59 3.96 12.25 5.27
N THR A 60 4.64 11.18 4.88
CA THR A 60 6.10 11.21 4.68
C THR A 60 6.54 12.01 3.46
N HIS A 61 5.62 12.32 2.55
CA HIS A 61 5.87 13.02 1.28
C HIS A 61 6.94 12.33 0.41
N LYS A 62 7.15 11.04 0.62
CA LYS A 62 8.11 10.23 -0.13
C LYS A 62 7.36 9.17 -0.91
N PRO A 63 7.15 9.38 -2.23
CA PRO A 63 6.45 8.39 -3.04
C PRO A 63 7.31 7.15 -3.24
N PHE A 64 6.76 6.00 -2.92
CA PHE A 64 7.38 4.71 -3.18
C PHE A 64 6.33 3.61 -3.24
N VAL A 65 6.73 2.48 -3.82
CA VAL A 65 5.94 1.25 -3.83
C VAL A 65 6.88 0.10 -3.48
N THR A 66 6.51 -0.69 -2.48
CA THR A 66 7.23 -1.92 -2.14
C THR A 66 6.28 -3.10 -2.06
N GLN A 67 6.82 -4.30 -2.14
CA GLN A 67 6.03 -5.53 -2.07
C GLN A 67 6.70 -6.55 -1.15
N PRO A 68 6.60 -6.37 0.17
CA PRO A 68 7.02 -7.39 1.11
C PRO A 68 6.06 -8.59 1.11
N SER A 69 6.48 -9.69 1.73
CA SER A 69 5.69 -10.91 1.79
C SER A 69 5.63 -11.45 3.20
N LYS A 70 4.53 -12.12 3.52
CA LYS A 70 4.33 -12.87 4.75
C LYS A 70 4.24 -14.35 4.46
N ILE A 71 4.65 -15.16 5.42
CA ILE A 71 4.39 -16.59 5.41
C ILE A 71 3.05 -16.83 6.09
N LYS A 72 2.12 -17.43 5.36
CA LYS A 72 0.81 -17.83 5.88
C LYS A 72 0.75 -19.33 6.05
N ILE A 73 0.51 -19.77 7.28
CA ILE A 73 0.35 -21.18 7.60
C ILE A 73 -1.13 -21.50 7.71
N ASP A 74 -1.58 -22.47 6.93
CA ASP A 74 -2.92 -23.04 7.03
C ASP A 74 -2.82 -24.40 7.74
N PRO A 75 -3.18 -24.47 9.05
CA PRO A 75 -3.04 -25.70 9.81
C PRO A 75 -4.07 -26.78 9.44
N TYR A 76 -5.18 -26.39 8.81
CA TYR A 76 -6.23 -27.32 8.44
C TYR A 76 -5.90 -28.09 7.16
N ASN A 77 -5.24 -27.43 6.21
CA ASN A 77 -4.85 -28.03 4.93
C ASN A 77 -3.35 -28.36 4.85
N ASN A 78 -2.62 -28.17 5.93
CA ASN A 78 -1.17 -28.39 6.01
C ASN A 78 -0.41 -27.68 4.89
N LYS A 79 -0.81 -26.43 4.61
CA LYS A 79 -0.19 -25.61 3.59
C LYS A 79 0.60 -24.45 4.20
N VAL A 80 1.69 -24.12 3.54
CA VAL A 80 2.46 -22.92 3.81
C VAL A 80 2.53 -22.10 2.52
N ASP A 81 1.96 -20.92 2.54
CA ASP A 81 1.91 -20.02 1.39
C ASP A 81 2.71 -18.75 1.67
N ILE A 82 3.26 -18.17 0.60
CA ILE A 82 3.85 -16.83 0.66
C ILE A 82 2.79 -15.86 0.16
N LYS A 83 2.37 -14.93 1.03
CA LYS A 83 1.36 -13.92 0.71
C LYS A 83 2.04 -12.55 0.63
N PRO A 84 2.20 -12.00 -0.57
CA PRO A 84 2.71 -10.64 -0.72
C PRO A 84 1.62 -9.61 -0.39
N PHE A 85 2.06 -8.42 0.01
CA PHE A 85 1.21 -7.25 0.11
C PHE A 85 1.94 -6.04 -0.45
N LYS A 86 1.18 -5.04 -0.90
CA LYS A 86 1.76 -3.80 -1.43
C LYS A 86 1.80 -2.75 -0.33
N VAL A 87 2.87 -1.97 -0.34
CA VAL A 87 2.96 -0.74 0.46
C VAL A 87 3.13 0.41 -0.51
N VAL A 88 2.18 1.33 -0.50
CA VAL A 88 2.14 2.50 -1.38
C VAL A 88 2.19 3.75 -0.53
N SER A 89 3.26 4.52 -0.69
CA SER A 89 3.36 5.83 -0.06
C SER A 89 3.03 6.90 -1.09
N SER A 90 2.09 7.78 -0.74
CA SER A 90 1.62 8.82 -1.66
C SER A 90 2.68 9.89 -1.89
N SER A 91 2.60 10.51 -3.07
CA SER A 91 3.39 11.69 -3.39
C SER A 91 2.95 12.91 -2.58
N SER A 92 3.78 13.94 -2.62
CA SER A 92 3.48 15.22 -1.97
C SER A 92 2.73 16.15 -2.91
N TRP A 93 1.75 16.86 -2.38
CA TRP A 93 1.12 18.00 -3.03
C TRP A 93 1.77 19.32 -2.62
N LEU A 94 2.80 19.24 -1.77
CA LEU A 94 3.46 20.41 -1.21
C LEU A 94 4.47 20.97 -2.21
N ASN A 95 4.28 22.20 -2.64
CA ASN A 95 5.26 22.91 -3.46
C ASN A 95 6.51 23.23 -2.64
N TYR A 96 7.68 23.10 -3.24
CA TYR A 96 8.93 23.47 -2.59
C TYR A 96 9.06 25.00 -2.57
N GLY A 97 9.07 25.56 -1.38
CA GLY A 97 9.00 26.98 -1.09
C GLY A 97 8.12 27.20 0.13
N GLY A 98 8.01 28.40 0.65
CA GLY A 98 7.18 28.68 1.82
C GLY A 98 7.40 27.69 2.96
N TYR A 99 6.36 26.94 3.32
CA TYR A 99 6.40 26.00 4.44
C TYR A 99 7.47 24.91 4.27
N ALA A 100 7.58 24.31 3.10
CA ALA A 100 8.55 23.25 2.85
C ALA A 100 9.99 23.75 3.01
N ALA A 101 10.29 24.91 2.48
CA ALA A 101 11.61 25.52 2.61
C ALA A 101 11.91 25.91 4.06
N GLN A 102 10.92 26.48 4.77
CA GLN A 102 11.07 26.85 6.18
C GLN A 102 11.35 25.64 7.08
N LYS A 103 10.79 24.48 6.78
CA LYS A 103 11.02 23.24 7.51
C LYS A 103 12.23 22.47 7.01
N MET A 104 12.98 23.01 6.06
CA MET A 104 14.14 22.35 5.47
C MET A 104 13.83 20.96 4.91
N LEU A 105 12.63 20.78 4.38
CA LEU A 105 12.22 19.54 3.75
C LEU A 105 12.86 19.42 2.36
N LEU A 106 13.20 18.22 1.98
CA LEU A 106 13.69 17.96 0.63
C LEU A 106 12.54 18.02 -0.38
N PRO A 107 12.80 18.52 -1.61
CA PRO A 107 11.81 18.43 -2.68
C PRO A 107 11.38 16.99 -2.91
N SER A 108 10.11 16.79 -3.24
CA SER A 108 9.54 15.47 -3.48
C SER A 108 8.75 15.46 -4.79
N SER A 109 8.63 14.29 -5.39
CA SER A 109 7.83 14.12 -6.60
C SER A 109 6.36 14.38 -6.33
N HIS A 110 5.68 15.07 -7.26
CA HIS A 110 4.23 15.27 -7.24
C HIS A 110 3.48 14.26 -8.11
N ALA A 111 4.19 13.34 -8.75
CA ALA A 111 3.56 12.34 -9.61
C ALA A 111 2.65 11.41 -8.80
N PRO A 112 1.37 11.29 -9.13
CA PRO A 112 0.46 10.41 -8.41
C PRO A 112 0.75 8.96 -8.73
N GLN A 113 0.53 8.08 -7.77
CA GLN A 113 0.50 6.65 -8.01
C GLN A 113 -0.90 6.22 -8.44
N THR A 114 -0.96 5.27 -9.35
CA THR A 114 -2.21 4.63 -9.77
C THR A 114 -2.23 3.19 -9.30
N ILE A 115 -3.25 2.83 -8.56
CA ILE A 115 -3.45 1.46 -8.07
C ILE A 115 -4.55 0.83 -8.91
N THR A 116 -4.22 -0.25 -9.62
CA THR A 116 -5.17 -0.99 -10.44
C THR A 116 -5.51 -2.32 -9.78
N LEU A 117 -6.79 -2.53 -9.53
CA LEU A 117 -7.33 -3.77 -8.98
C LEU A 117 -7.94 -4.59 -10.12
N CYS A 118 -7.35 -5.75 -10.41
CA CYS A 118 -7.84 -6.59 -11.50
C CYS A 118 -9.17 -7.26 -11.12
N GLY A 119 -10.10 -7.34 -12.08
CA GLY A 119 -11.45 -7.86 -11.85
C GLY A 119 -11.65 -9.33 -12.23
N ASN A 120 -10.74 -9.92 -13.01
CA ASN A 120 -10.83 -11.30 -13.47
C ASN A 120 -9.96 -12.26 -12.64
N ARG A 121 -8.99 -11.73 -11.92
CA ARG A 121 -8.11 -12.46 -11.00
C ARG A 121 -7.65 -11.52 -9.91
N LYS A 122 -7.24 -12.04 -8.78
CA LYS A 122 -6.73 -11.21 -7.69
C LYS A 122 -5.29 -10.79 -7.98
N ASP A 123 -5.13 -9.56 -8.44
CA ASP A 123 -3.84 -8.96 -8.72
C ASP A 123 -3.92 -7.45 -8.55
N ILE A 124 -2.91 -6.87 -7.92
CA ILE A 124 -2.78 -5.42 -7.70
C ILE A 124 -1.57 -4.93 -8.46
N LYS A 125 -1.79 -3.95 -9.32
CA LYS A 125 -0.72 -3.26 -10.05
C LYS A 125 -0.64 -1.82 -9.58
N VAL A 126 0.56 -1.34 -9.34
CA VAL A 126 0.80 0.06 -8.96
C VAL A 126 1.78 0.67 -9.94
N THR A 127 1.37 1.77 -10.54
CA THR A 127 2.20 2.60 -11.43
C THR A 127 2.52 3.93 -10.77
N MET A 128 3.72 4.39 -10.97
CA MET A 128 4.16 5.70 -10.50
C MET A 128 4.24 6.71 -11.63
#